data_ff5cd73741a83d30e2e9bffd07940ec9
#
_entry.id   ff5cd73741a83d30e2e9bffd07940ec9
#
_cell.length_a   1.000
_cell.length_b   1.000
_cell.length_c   1.000
_cell.angle_alpha   90.00
_cell.angle_beta   90.00
_cell.angle_gamma   90.00
#
_symmetry.space_group_name_H-M   'P 1'
#
loop_
_entity.id
_entity.type
_entity.pdbx_description
1 polymer ?
#
loop_
_entity_poly.entity_id
_entity_poly.type
_entity_poly.pdbx_seq_one_letter_code
_entity_poly.pdbx_strand_id
1 'polypeptide(L)'
;MSNNVHVLNLSAYTTPVIQESKRDAWVDFGEDNNYYHFLQERYTNSTTNNAIINNISRLVYGRGLSAVDASRKPNEYAQAMAMFNKDCLRKIALDRKMLGQFAIQVHYNDKHDRILKAYHIPVNLLRAEKCNKDGEIEAYYYSDDWTDVKKYPPTRIPAFGYSKDKVEILFSKPYAVGMKYYAYPDYQGAVPYALLEEEIADYLINEVQNGFSGTKVVNFNNGVPTDEQQSIITNKVLSKLTGSKGQKVIVAFNDNMDTKTTVDDLPLNDAPEHYTY
;
A
#
# COMPACT_ATOMS: atom_id res chain seq x y z
N MET A 1 39.15 -3.03 -13.53
CA MET A 1 38.49 -3.47 -12.28
C MET A 1 37.21 -2.68 -12.13
N SER A 2 36.11 -3.28 -12.52
CA SER A 2 34.78 -2.64 -12.35
C SER A 2 34.21 -3.15 -11.02
N ASN A 3 34.30 -2.33 -9.99
CA ASN A 3 33.64 -2.59 -8.72
C ASN A 3 32.14 -2.39 -8.90
N ASN A 4 31.40 -3.46 -9.20
CA ASN A 4 29.96 -3.45 -9.10
C ASN A 4 29.56 -3.54 -7.62
N VAL A 5 29.60 -2.40 -6.96
CA VAL A 5 28.93 -2.26 -5.66
C VAL A 5 27.46 -1.99 -5.97
N HIS A 6 26.60 -2.99 -5.79
CA HIS A 6 25.17 -2.78 -5.78
C HIS A 6 24.78 -2.08 -4.47
N VAL A 7 24.63 -0.78 -4.54
CA VAL A 7 24.04 -0.01 -3.45
C VAL A 7 22.52 -0.25 -3.55
N LEU A 8 21.97 -1.00 -2.63
CA LEU A 8 20.52 -1.04 -2.38
C LEU A 8 20.13 0.34 -1.86
N ASN A 9 19.61 1.19 -2.73
CA ASN A 9 18.90 2.37 -2.30
C ASN A 9 17.58 1.88 -1.70
N LEU A 10 17.48 1.89 -0.38
CA LEU A 10 16.20 1.96 0.30
C LEU A 10 15.52 3.21 -0.25
N SER A 11 14.50 3.03 -1.08
CA SER A 11 13.76 4.14 -1.64
C SER A 11 13.22 4.96 -0.48
N ALA A 12 13.75 6.16 -0.29
CA ALA A 12 13.32 7.04 0.79
C ALA A 12 11.81 7.24 0.61
N TYR A 13 11.04 6.95 1.67
CA TYR A 13 9.61 7.26 1.70
C TYR A 13 9.42 8.73 1.32
N THR A 14 8.69 8.98 0.25
CA THR A 14 8.33 10.33 -0.18
C THR A 14 6.86 10.58 0.17
N THR A 15 6.60 11.78 0.70
CA THR A 15 5.22 12.21 0.95
C THR A 15 4.46 12.22 -0.37
N PRO A 16 3.25 11.64 -0.45
CA PRO A 16 2.49 11.58 -1.69
C PRO A 16 2.17 12.98 -2.22
N VAL A 17 2.41 13.18 -3.48
CA VAL A 17 2.14 14.44 -4.19
C VAL A 17 0.77 14.35 -4.86
N ILE A 18 0.00 15.44 -4.78
CA ILE A 18 -1.23 15.58 -5.57
C ILE A 18 -0.85 16.18 -6.90
N GLN A 19 -1.13 15.46 -7.98
CA GLN A 19 -0.82 15.93 -9.33
C GLN A 19 -2.11 16.23 -10.11
N GLU A 20 -2.28 17.48 -10.48
CA GLU A 20 -3.30 17.89 -11.45
C GLU A 20 -2.73 17.72 -12.86
N SER A 21 -3.06 16.60 -13.52
CA SER A 21 -2.72 16.41 -14.93
C SER A 21 -3.43 17.46 -15.79
N LYS A 22 -2.75 18.00 -16.82
CA LYS A 22 -3.41 18.92 -17.77
C LYS A 22 -4.40 18.19 -18.70
N ARG A 23 -4.27 16.88 -18.84
CA ARG A 23 -5.03 16.07 -19.80
C ARG A 23 -6.28 15.45 -19.20
N ASP A 24 -6.22 15.04 -17.93
CA ASP A 24 -7.27 14.29 -17.27
C ASP A 24 -8.23 15.22 -16.54
N ALA A 25 -9.49 14.84 -16.44
CA ALA A 25 -10.51 15.60 -15.71
C ALA A 25 -10.44 15.36 -14.19
N TRP A 26 -9.78 14.30 -13.76
CA TRP A 26 -9.57 13.92 -12.37
C TRP A 26 -8.19 14.32 -11.86
N VAL A 27 -8.01 14.19 -10.56
CA VAL A 27 -6.75 14.49 -9.86
C VAL A 27 -6.16 13.21 -9.30
N ASP A 28 -4.92 12.92 -9.64
CA ASP A 28 -4.20 11.75 -9.17
C ASP A 28 -3.78 11.88 -7.71
N PHE A 29 -3.72 10.75 -6.99
CA PHE A 29 -3.27 10.70 -5.61
C PHE A 29 -1.98 9.89 -5.48
N GLY A 30 -0.87 10.61 -5.28
CA GLY A 30 0.48 10.06 -5.26
C GLY A 30 1.12 10.01 -6.64
N GLU A 31 2.38 9.62 -6.67
CA GLU A 31 3.11 9.34 -7.90
C GLU A 31 2.42 8.19 -8.62
N ASP A 32 2.23 8.32 -9.94
CA ASP A 32 1.52 7.34 -10.76
C ASP A 32 0.13 6.95 -10.24
N ASN A 33 -0.53 7.86 -9.51
CA ASN A 33 -1.87 7.62 -8.95
C ASN A 33 -1.96 6.43 -7.98
N ASN A 34 -0.86 6.05 -7.31
CA ASN A 34 -0.69 4.78 -6.61
C ASN A 34 -0.77 4.87 -5.08
N TYR A 35 -1.06 6.03 -4.49
CA TYR A 35 -0.97 6.18 -3.03
C TYR A 35 -1.94 5.29 -2.24
N TYR A 36 -3.16 5.06 -2.73
CA TYR A 36 -4.10 4.15 -2.08
C TYR A 36 -3.58 2.70 -2.06
N HIS A 37 -2.97 2.27 -3.17
CA HIS A 37 -2.38 0.93 -3.25
C HIS A 37 -1.20 0.80 -2.28
N PHE A 38 -0.35 1.81 -2.22
CA PHE A 38 0.75 1.86 -1.25
C PHE A 38 0.26 1.71 0.21
N LEU A 39 -0.83 2.38 0.60
CA LEU A 39 -1.41 2.23 1.94
C LEU A 39 -2.00 0.83 2.17
N GLN A 40 -2.61 0.23 1.15
CA GLN A 40 -3.14 -1.13 1.22
C GLN A 40 -2.03 -2.17 1.38
N GLU A 41 -0.91 -2.00 0.72
CA GLU A 41 0.27 -2.85 0.90
C GLU A 41 0.81 -2.74 2.33
N ARG A 42 0.97 -1.53 2.86
CA ARG A 42 1.41 -1.33 4.27
C ARG A 42 0.44 -1.93 5.28
N TYR A 43 -0.86 -1.90 4.98
CA TYR A 43 -1.87 -2.56 5.80
C TYR A 43 -1.76 -4.09 5.71
N THR A 44 -1.46 -4.65 4.55
CA THR A 44 -1.40 -6.10 4.35
C THR A 44 -0.10 -6.71 4.88
N ASN A 45 1.02 -6.03 4.70
CA ASN A 45 2.35 -6.58 4.91
C ASN A 45 2.92 -6.28 6.31
N SER A 46 2.52 -5.15 6.94
CA SER A 46 2.94 -4.83 8.31
C SER A 46 1.96 -5.42 9.32
N THR A 47 2.42 -6.36 10.13
CA THR A 47 1.63 -7.06 11.15
C THR A 47 1.08 -6.09 12.20
N THR A 48 1.93 -5.19 12.70
CA THR A 48 1.56 -4.21 13.73
C THR A 48 0.56 -3.20 13.18
N ASN A 49 0.82 -2.66 11.99
CA ASN A 49 -0.08 -1.69 11.35
C ASN A 49 -1.46 -2.30 11.08
N ASN A 50 -1.49 -3.54 10.58
CA ASN A 50 -2.74 -4.30 10.37
C ASN A 50 -3.54 -4.44 11.67
N ALA A 51 -2.90 -4.91 12.75
CA ALA A 51 -3.56 -5.13 14.03
C ALA A 51 -4.13 -3.83 14.61
N ILE A 52 -3.37 -2.73 14.57
CA ILE A 52 -3.78 -1.43 15.06
C ILE A 52 -4.95 -0.87 14.26
N ILE A 53 -4.87 -0.87 12.93
CA ILE A 53 -5.94 -0.36 12.05
C ILE A 53 -7.23 -1.14 12.29
N ASN A 54 -7.17 -2.48 12.32
CA ASN A 54 -8.34 -3.32 12.55
C ASN A 54 -8.98 -3.08 13.93
N ASN A 55 -8.17 -2.99 14.98
CA ASN A 55 -8.68 -2.77 16.32
C ASN A 55 -9.31 -1.38 16.47
N ILE A 56 -8.67 -0.33 15.96
CA ILE A 56 -9.22 1.02 16.03
C ILE A 56 -10.49 1.14 15.17
N SER A 57 -10.52 0.55 13.97
CA SER A 57 -11.73 0.58 13.13
C SER A 57 -12.93 -0.10 13.82
N ARG A 58 -12.69 -1.20 14.56
CA ARG A 58 -13.72 -1.86 15.37
C ARG A 58 -14.19 -0.98 16.53
N LEU A 59 -13.29 -0.25 17.19
CA LEU A 59 -13.64 0.71 18.25
C LEU A 59 -14.45 1.88 17.69
N VAL A 60 -14.08 2.40 16.52
CA VAL A 60 -14.83 3.47 15.83
C VAL A 60 -16.24 3.00 15.46
N TYR A 61 -16.37 1.79 14.93
CA TYR A 61 -17.68 1.21 14.66
C TYR A 61 -18.49 1.00 15.95
N GLY A 62 -17.86 0.55 17.03
CA GLY A 62 -18.46 0.33 18.36
C GLY A 62 -19.72 -0.53 18.30
N ARG A 63 -20.85 0.06 18.71
CA ARG A 63 -22.18 -0.56 18.66
C ARG A 63 -22.96 -0.25 17.39
N GLY A 64 -22.32 0.43 16.42
CA GLY A 64 -22.95 0.91 15.19
C GLY A 64 -23.64 2.25 15.39
N LEU A 65 -24.56 2.57 14.44
CA LEU A 65 -25.28 3.84 14.47
C LEU A 65 -26.28 3.88 15.63
N SER A 66 -26.26 4.99 16.38
CA SER A 66 -27.26 5.28 17.41
C SER A 66 -27.68 6.75 17.34
N ALA A 67 -28.89 7.06 17.83
CA ALA A 67 -29.37 8.43 17.93
C ALA A 67 -29.83 8.72 19.38
N VAL A 68 -29.46 9.90 19.88
CA VAL A 68 -29.79 10.34 21.24
C VAL A 68 -31.31 10.45 21.44
N ASP A 69 -32.03 10.80 20.40
CA ASP A 69 -33.49 10.99 20.39
C ASP A 69 -34.28 9.82 19.76
N ALA A 70 -33.65 8.67 19.60
CA ALA A 70 -34.27 7.47 19.01
C ALA A 70 -35.60 7.09 19.64
N SER A 71 -35.74 7.26 20.96
CA SER A 71 -37.00 6.99 21.70
C SER A 71 -38.09 8.01 21.40
N ARG A 72 -37.72 9.26 21.06
CA ARG A 72 -38.69 10.33 20.71
C ARG A 72 -39.08 10.31 19.25
N LYS A 73 -38.21 9.80 18.37
CA LYS A 73 -38.39 9.74 16.91
C LYS A 73 -38.11 8.34 16.36
N PRO A 74 -38.88 7.33 16.78
CA PRO A 74 -38.58 5.92 16.43
C PRO A 74 -38.69 5.64 14.93
N ASN A 75 -39.60 6.32 14.22
CA ASN A 75 -39.78 6.11 12.78
C ASN A 75 -38.57 6.65 11.98
N GLU A 76 -38.11 7.85 12.31
CA GLU A 76 -36.93 8.47 11.67
C GLU A 76 -35.66 7.66 11.96
N TYR A 77 -35.52 7.17 13.19
CA TYR A 77 -34.43 6.29 13.56
C TYR A 77 -34.46 4.97 12.78
N ALA A 78 -35.62 4.33 12.67
CA ALA A 78 -35.80 3.12 11.88
C ALA A 78 -35.46 3.34 10.40
N GLN A 79 -35.84 4.49 9.84
CA GLN A 79 -35.47 4.87 8.46
C GLN A 79 -33.96 5.05 8.31
N ALA A 80 -33.30 5.74 9.24
CA ALA A 80 -31.85 5.89 9.23
C ALA A 80 -31.14 4.54 9.32
N MET A 81 -31.60 3.64 10.18
CA MET A 81 -31.06 2.28 10.31
C MET A 81 -31.32 1.42 9.06
N ALA A 82 -32.43 1.63 8.35
CA ALA A 82 -32.73 0.92 7.11
C ALA A 82 -31.91 1.45 5.90
N MET A 83 -31.42 2.67 5.98
CA MET A 83 -30.60 3.31 4.95
C MET A 83 -29.16 2.71 4.95
N PHE A 84 -28.61 2.47 6.13
CA PHE A 84 -27.27 1.91 6.32
C PHE A 84 -27.33 0.50 6.89
N ASN A 85 -26.76 -0.47 6.21
CA ASN A 85 -26.57 -1.79 6.81
C ASN A 85 -25.27 -1.81 7.67
N LYS A 86 -25.16 -2.85 8.53
CA LYS A 86 -23.99 -3.01 9.44
C LYS A 86 -22.68 -3.13 8.68
N ASP A 87 -22.67 -3.78 7.53
CA ASP A 87 -21.45 -3.95 6.72
C ASP A 87 -20.99 -2.64 6.09
N CYS A 88 -21.94 -1.80 5.65
CA CYS A 88 -21.62 -0.47 5.15
C CYS A 88 -20.87 0.35 6.20
N LEU A 89 -21.39 0.41 7.43
CA LEU A 89 -20.78 1.18 8.52
C LEU A 89 -19.41 0.64 8.95
N ARG A 90 -19.23 -0.69 8.95
CA ARG A 90 -17.92 -1.30 9.24
C ARG A 90 -16.87 -0.97 8.17
N LYS A 91 -17.25 -1.03 6.91
CA LYS A 91 -16.39 -0.66 5.78
C LYS A 91 -15.99 0.82 5.83
N ILE A 92 -16.96 1.70 6.13
CA ILE A 92 -16.70 3.13 6.34
C ILE A 92 -15.68 3.36 7.47
N ALA A 93 -15.83 2.66 8.60
CA ALA A 93 -14.90 2.78 9.71
C ALA A 93 -13.49 2.30 9.36
N LEU A 94 -13.39 1.23 8.58
CA LEU A 94 -12.11 0.71 8.09
C LEU A 94 -11.46 1.66 7.10
N ASP A 95 -12.17 2.09 6.07
CA ASP A 95 -11.63 3.05 5.08
C ASP A 95 -11.17 4.35 5.74
N ARG A 96 -11.99 4.87 6.67
CA ARG A 96 -11.64 6.08 7.42
C ARG A 96 -10.34 5.94 8.21
N LYS A 97 -10.10 4.77 8.79
CA LYS A 97 -8.87 4.52 9.54
C LYS A 97 -7.70 4.18 8.64
N MET A 98 -7.89 3.30 7.66
CA MET A 98 -6.83 2.81 6.78
C MET A 98 -6.40 3.84 5.73
N LEU A 99 -7.37 4.49 5.08
CA LEU A 99 -7.14 5.41 3.94
C LEU A 99 -7.29 6.89 4.31
N GLY A 100 -7.67 7.19 5.56
CA GLY A 100 -7.85 8.56 6.05
C GLY A 100 -9.15 9.23 5.61
N GLN A 101 -9.94 8.60 4.76
CA GLN A 101 -11.14 9.13 4.13
C GLN A 101 -12.07 7.99 3.73
N PHE A 102 -13.34 8.30 3.49
CA PHE A 102 -14.32 7.30 3.04
C PHE A 102 -15.33 7.92 2.09
N ALA A 103 -16.02 7.07 1.35
CA ALA A 103 -17.07 7.51 0.45
C ALA A 103 -18.33 6.65 0.58
N ILE A 104 -19.46 7.29 0.32
CA ILE A 104 -20.80 6.68 0.34
C ILE A 104 -21.49 7.03 -0.96
N GLN A 105 -22.02 6.02 -1.63
CA GLN A 105 -22.90 6.18 -2.77
C GLN A 105 -24.32 6.35 -2.25
N VAL A 106 -24.92 7.51 -2.49
CA VAL A 106 -26.25 7.88 -2.04
C VAL A 106 -27.23 7.69 -3.20
N HIS A 107 -28.31 6.97 -2.94
CA HIS A 107 -29.36 6.72 -3.92
C HIS A 107 -30.64 7.44 -3.54
N TYR A 108 -31.12 8.29 -4.43
CA TYR A 108 -32.37 9.04 -4.29
C TYR A 108 -33.57 8.36 -4.97
N ASN A 109 -34.74 8.75 -4.56
CA ASN A 109 -35.95 8.43 -5.31
C ASN A 109 -36.09 9.27 -6.61
N ASP A 110 -37.07 8.95 -7.43
CA ASP A 110 -37.29 9.62 -8.74
C ASP A 110 -37.51 11.13 -8.64
N LYS A 111 -38.04 11.60 -7.51
CA LYS A 111 -38.30 13.03 -7.25
C LYS A 111 -37.11 13.77 -6.64
N HIS A 112 -36.05 13.06 -6.31
CA HIS A 112 -34.86 13.58 -5.62
C HIS A 112 -35.14 14.32 -4.29
N ASP A 113 -36.24 13.94 -3.60
CA ASP A 113 -36.67 14.53 -2.33
C ASP A 113 -36.39 13.62 -1.12
N ARG A 114 -35.96 12.36 -1.38
CA ARG A 114 -35.70 11.39 -0.34
C ARG A 114 -34.55 10.44 -0.70
N ILE A 115 -33.64 10.24 0.24
CA ILE A 115 -32.60 9.20 0.15
C ILE A 115 -33.23 7.84 0.47
N LEU A 116 -33.10 6.89 -0.44
CA LEU A 116 -33.60 5.53 -0.30
C LEU A 116 -32.58 4.61 0.34
N LYS A 117 -31.34 4.68 -0.10
CA LYS A 117 -30.24 3.82 0.33
C LYS A 117 -28.91 4.55 0.29
N ALA A 118 -28.01 4.13 1.15
CA ALA A 118 -26.63 4.55 1.18
C ALA A 118 -25.74 3.31 1.18
N TYR A 119 -24.85 3.21 0.22
CA TYR A 119 -23.93 2.11 0.06
C TYR A 119 -22.49 2.58 0.26
N HIS A 120 -21.69 1.77 0.93
CA HIS A 120 -20.26 1.99 0.93
C HIS A 120 -19.72 1.83 -0.50
N ILE A 121 -18.89 2.76 -0.93
CA ILE A 121 -18.07 2.64 -2.14
C ILE A 121 -16.61 2.74 -1.73
N PRO A 122 -15.74 1.78 -2.15
CA PRO A 122 -14.33 1.81 -1.79
C PRO A 122 -13.68 3.10 -2.31
N VAL A 123 -13.10 3.87 -1.42
CA VAL A 123 -12.55 5.19 -1.75
C VAL A 123 -11.34 5.11 -2.69
N ASN A 124 -10.61 4.01 -2.68
CA ASN A 124 -9.50 3.76 -3.59
C ASN A 124 -9.92 3.66 -5.07
N LEU A 125 -11.19 3.37 -5.34
CA LEU A 125 -11.76 3.35 -6.70
C LEU A 125 -12.23 4.73 -7.18
N LEU A 126 -12.16 5.75 -6.32
CA LEU A 126 -12.59 7.11 -6.63
C LEU A 126 -11.42 8.06 -6.81
N ARG A 127 -11.59 8.99 -7.76
CA ARG A 127 -10.72 10.17 -7.92
C ARG A 127 -11.55 11.42 -7.98
N ALA A 128 -11.06 12.46 -7.31
CA ALA A 128 -11.74 13.75 -7.28
C ALA A 128 -11.66 14.42 -8.65
N GLU A 129 -12.73 15.04 -9.10
CA GLU A 129 -12.73 15.98 -10.21
C GLU A 129 -11.90 17.23 -9.85
N LYS A 130 -11.30 17.87 -10.82
CA LYS A 130 -10.66 19.17 -10.60
C LYS A 130 -11.67 20.18 -10.07
N CYS A 131 -11.23 20.94 -9.05
CA CYS A 131 -12.09 21.96 -8.47
C CYS A 131 -12.55 22.99 -9.52
N ASN A 132 -13.76 23.48 -9.32
CA ASN A 132 -14.28 24.64 -10.01
C ASN A 132 -13.55 25.94 -9.58
N LYS A 133 -13.99 27.09 -10.09
CA LYS A 133 -13.40 28.42 -9.79
C LYS A 133 -13.52 28.79 -8.30
N ASP A 134 -14.53 28.27 -7.62
CA ASP A 134 -14.79 28.51 -6.20
C ASP A 134 -14.03 27.55 -5.28
N GLY A 135 -13.27 26.61 -5.88
CA GLY A 135 -12.45 25.65 -5.15
C GLY A 135 -13.22 24.40 -4.71
N GLU A 136 -14.41 24.17 -5.21
CA GLU A 136 -15.29 23.05 -4.86
C GLU A 136 -15.16 21.88 -5.84
N ILE A 137 -15.31 20.66 -5.33
CA ILE A 137 -15.28 19.41 -6.11
C ILE A 137 -16.74 19.06 -6.44
N GLU A 138 -17.12 19.14 -7.72
CA GLU A 138 -18.50 18.92 -8.17
C GLU A 138 -18.79 17.45 -8.50
N ALA A 139 -17.76 16.62 -8.69
CA ALA A 139 -17.93 15.21 -9.00
C ALA A 139 -16.72 14.37 -8.60
N TYR A 140 -16.92 13.07 -8.65
CA TYR A 140 -15.88 12.05 -8.50
C TYR A 140 -15.93 11.11 -9.69
N TYR A 141 -14.74 10.66 -10.11
CA TYR A 141 -14.60 9.66 -11.15
C TYR A 141 -14.40 8.29 -10.50
N TYR A 142 -15.20 7.32 -10.91
CA TYR A 142 -15.10 5.93 -10.51
C TYR A 142 -14.46 5.10 -11.62
N SER A 143 -13.48 4.27 -11.27
CA SER A 143 -12.92 3.24 -12.15
C SER A 143 -12.68 1.97 -11.35
N ASP A 144 -12.94 0.83 -11.96
CA ASP A 144 -12.65 -0.48 -11.36
C ASP A 144 -11.14 -0.72 -11.25
N ASP A 145 -10.35 -0.12 -12.17
CA ASP A 145 -8.90 -0.21 -12.15
C ASP A 145 -8.28 1.08 -12.71
N TRP A 146 -7.56 1.78 -11.83
CA TRP A 146 -6.86 3.02 -12.18
C TRP A 146 -5.52 2.81 -12.87
N THR A 147 -5.01 1.58 -12.96
CA THR A 147 -3.77 1.26 -13.67
C THR A 147 -4.00 1.11 -15.17
N ASP A 148 -5.22 0.77 -15.59
CA ASP A 148 -5.61 0.67 -17.01
C ASP A 148 -6.93 1.39 -17.31
N VAL A 149 -6.87 2.71 -17.32
CA VAL A 149 -8.03 3.58 -17.60
C VAL A 149 -8.56 3.46 -19.03
N LYS A 150 -7.80 2.84 -19.94
CA LYS A 150 -8.26 2.57 -21.30
C LYS A 150 -9.24 1.39 -21.33
N LYS A 151 -8.94 0.36 -20.56
CA LYS A 151 -9.80 -0.83 -20.41
C LYS A 151 -10.97 -0.55 -19.46
N TYR A 152 -10.73 0.22 -18.40
CA TYR A 152 -11.69 0.57 -17.37
C TYR A 152 -11.93 2.10 -17.36
N PRO A 153 -12.69 2.64 -18.34
CA PRO A 153 -12.85 4.08 -18.49
C PRO A 153 -13.56 4.67 -17.26
N PRO A 154 -13.01 5.75 -16.67
CA PRO A 154 -13.57 6.36 -15.49
C PRO A 154 -14.96 6.96 -15.76
N THR A 155 -15.90 6.64 -14.88
CA THR A 155 -17.29 7.15 -14.94
C THR A 155 -17.44 8.31 -13.96
N ARG A 156 -17.93 9.46 -14.46
CA ARG A 156 -18.19 10.65 -13.66
C ARG A 156 -19.49 10.47 -12.86
N ILE A 157 -19.44 10.65 -11.55
CA ILE A 157 -20.59 10.61 -10.65
C ILE A 157 -20.61 11.93 -9.87
N PRO A 158 -21.74 12.66 -9.83
CA PRO A 158 -21.81 13.93 -9.12
C PRO A 158 -21.52 13.80 -7.63
N ALA A 159 -20.92 14.84 -7.05
CA ALA A 159 -20.76 14.97 -5.62
C ALA A 159 -22.13 15.25 -4.95
N PHE A 160 -22.26 14.82 -3.72
CA PHE A 160 -23.47 14.97 -2.92
C PHE A 160 -23.92 16.44 -2.84
N GLY A 161 -25.16 16.69 -3.32
CA GLY A 161 -25.76 18.02 -3.33
C GLY A 161 -25.44 18.89 -4.56
N TYR A 162 -24.68 18.38 -5.54
CA TYR A 162 -24.32 19.13 -6.75
C TYR A 162 -25.18 18.81 -7.98
N SER A 163 -26.04 17.81 -7.89
CA SER A 163 -26.94 17.47 -9.01
C SER A 163 -28.33 17.05 -8.51
N LYS A 164 -29.17 16.70 -9.46
CA LYS A 164 -30.47 16.02 -9.20
C LYS A 164 -30.45 14.61 -9.76
N ASP A 165 -29.28 14.03 -9.94
CA ASP A 165 -29.13 12.67 -10.39
C ASP A 165 -29.57 11.69 -9.30
N LYS A 166 -30.03 10.51 -9.71
CA LYS A 166 -30.46 9.47 -8.75
C LYS A 166 -29.35 8.94 -7.87
N VAL A 167 -28.11 9.13 -8.28
CA VAL A 167 -26.91 8.62 -7.60
C VAL A 167 -25.91 9.74 -7.46
N GLU A 168 -25.46 9.97 -6.24
CA GLU A 168 -24.43 10.94 -5.88
C GLU A 168 -23.41 10.33 -4.94
N ILE A 169 -22.20 10.87 -4.93
CA ILE A 169 -21.11 10.45 -4.04
C ILE A 169 -20.93 11.45 -2.90
N LEU A 170 -21.18 11.00 -1.68
CA LEU A 170 -20.78 11.71 -0.48
C LEU A 170 -19.34 11.25 -0.11
N PHE A 171 -18.39 12.14 -0.35
CA PHE A 171 -16.98 11.90 -0.04
C PHE A 171 -16.61 12.65 1.23
N SER A 172 -16.15 11.95 2.24
CA SER A 172 -15.79 12.52 3.54
C SER A 172 -14.29 12.37 3.79
N LYS A 173 -13.66 13.52 4.02
CA LYS A 173 -12.25 13.61 4.40
C LYS A 173 -12.05 14.62 5.52
N PRO A 174 -11.07 14.44 6.43
CA PRO A 174 -10.70 15.45 7.39
C PRO A 174 -9.97 16.58 6.69
N TYR A 175 -9.87 17.72 7.36
CA TYR A 175 -8.92 18.73 6.98
C TYR A 175 -7.50 18.21 7.13
N ALA A 176 -6.70 18.34 6.09
CA ALA A 176 -5.28 18.02 6.10
C ALA A 176 -4.51 19.20 5.48
N VAL A 177 -3.49 19.69 6.19
CA VAL A 177 -2.70 20.83 5.76
C VAL A 177 -2.02 20.53 4.43
N GLY A 178 -2.16 21.44 3.46
CA GLY A 178 -1.58 21.30 2.14
C GLY A 178 -2.34 20.35 1.20
N MET A 179 -3.45 19.75 1.64
CA MET A 179 -4.23 18.78 0.88
C MET A 179 -5.59 19.34 0.48
N LYS A 180 -5.78 19.62 -0.81
CA LYS A 180 -7.04 20.15 -1.34
C LYS A 180 -8.05 19.05 -1.66
N TYR A 181 -7.64 18.02 -2.38
CA TYR A 181 -8.52 17.00 -2.94
C TYR A 181 -8.70 15.78 -2.04
N TYR A 182 -7.65 15.40 -1.33
CA TYR A 182 -7.57 14.19 -0.52
C TYR A 182 -7.18 14.51 0.92
N ALA A 183 -7.04 13.48 1.75
CA ALA A 183 -6.49 13.58 3.09
C ALA A 183 -5.57 12.38 3.36
N TYR A 184 -4.61 12.59 4.22
CA TYR A 184 -3.77 11.51 4.74
C TYR A 184 -4.50 10.73 5.84
N PRO A 185 -4.17 9.45 6.04
CA PRO A 185 -4.57 8.75 7.24
C PRO A 185 -3.93 9.41 8.47
N ASP A 186 -4.59 9.30 9.61
CA ASP A 186 -4.11 9.89 10.87
C ASP A 186 -2.80 9.27 11.39
N TYR A 187 -2.45 8.07 10.91
CA TYR A 187 -1.17 7.39 11.19
C TYR A 187 -0.09 7.65 10.14
N GLN A 188 -0.24 8.67 9.30
CA GLN A 188 0.72 9.01 8.24
C GLN A 188 2.18 9.05 8.72
N GLY A 189 2.42 9.59 9.91
CA GLY A 189 3.76 9.62 10.51
C GLY A 189 4.34 8.26 10.88
N ALA A 190 3.51 7.23 11.00
CA ALA A 190 3.92 5.86 11.29
C ALA A 190 4.15 4.99 10.03
N VAL A 191 3.77 5.48 8.85
CA VAL A 191 3.91 4.74 7.58
C VAL A 191 5.35 4.29 7.29
N PRO A 192 6.41 5.11 7.55
CA PRO A 192 7.79 4.66 7.38
C PRO A 192 8.16 3.48 8.29
N TYR A 193 7.58 3.41 9.49
CA TYR A 193 7.80 2.29 10.41
C TYR A 193 7.09 1.01 9.95
N ALA A 194 5.89 1.13 9.34
CA ALA A 194 5.22 0.00 8.74
C ALA A 194 6.03 -0.59 7.57
N LEU A 195 6.67 0.27 6.76
CA LEU A 195 7.58 -0.16 5.71
C LEU A 195 8.83 -0.84 6.27
N LEU A 196 9.42 -0.27 7.33
CA LEU A 196 10.58 -0.86 7.99
C LEU A 196 10.25 -2.25 8.58
N GLU A 197 9.09 -2.43 9.19
CA GLU A 197 8.62 -3.72 9.71
C GLU A 197 8.54 -4.78 8.60
N GLU A 198 8.04 -4.42 7.42
CA GLU A 198 7.99 -5.29 6.25
C GLU A 198 9.39 -5.70 5.79
N GLU A 199 10.30 -4.75 5.62
CA GLU A 199 11.68 -5.02 5.20
C GLU A 199 12.43 -5.93 6.20
N ILE A 200 12.19 -5.72 7.51
CA ILE A 200 12.76 -6.60 8.57
C ILE A 200 12.17 -8.00 8.47
N ALA A 201 10.85 -8.13 8.27
CA ALA A 201 10.21 -9.42 8.13
C ALA A 201 10.75 -10.19 6.92
N ASP A 202 10.90 -9.53 5.79
CA ASP A 202 11.45 -10.11 4.57
C ASP A 202 12.92 -10.53 4.75
N TYR A 203 13.71 -9.70 5.43
CA TYR A 203 15.09 -10.03 5.77
C TYR A 203 15.13 -11.30 6.64
N LEU A 204 14.34 -11.37 7.71
CA LEU A 204 14.32 -12.51 8.62
C LEU A 204 13.81 -13.79 7.92
N ILE A 205 12.80 -13.69 7.08
CA ILE A 205 12.29 -14.81 6.28
C ILE A 205 13.39 -15.33 5.35
N ASN A 206 14.10 -14.44 4.67
CA ASN A 206 15.20 -14.81 3.80
C ASN A 206 16.34 -15.50 4.58
N GLU A 207 16.71 -15.00 5.78
CA GLU A 207 17.73 -15.61 6.61
C GLU A 207 17.31 -17.02 7.10
N VAL A 208 16.06 -17.17 7.52
CA VAL A 208 15.49 -18.49 7.91
C VAL A 208 15.49 -19.46 6.73
N GLN A 209 15.08 -19.01 5.54
CA GLN A 209 15.06 -19.83 4.33
C GLN A 209 16.47 -20.25 3.90
N ASN A 210 17.44 -19.39 4.08
CA ASN A 210 18.84 -19.67 3.79
C ASN A 210 19.55 -20.43 4.92
N GLY A 211 18.82 -20.87 5.96
CA GLY A 211 19.34 -21.67 7.06
C GLY A 211 20.33 -20.95 7.95
N PHE A 212 20.20 -19.61 8.08
CA PHE A 212 21.14 -18.75 8.81
C PHE A 212 22.60 -18.92 8.35
N SER A 213 22.81 -19.40 7.12
CA SER A 213 24.17 -19.59 6.58
C SER A 213 24.66 -18.27 6.01
N GLY A 214 25.80 -17.82 6.54
CA GLY A 214 26.52 -16.68 5.99
C GLY A 214 26.84 -16.84 4.51
N THR A 215 27.14 -15.74 3.84
CA THR A 215 27.60 -15.77 2.45
C THR A 215 28.94 -16.53 2.39
N LYS A 216 28.99 -17.59 1.58
CA LYS A 216 30.23 -18.31 1.34
C LYS A 216 30.97 -17.71 0.18
N VAL A 217 32.27 -17.46 0.36
CA VAL A 217 33.13 -17.06 -0.73
C VAL A 217 33.96 -18.27 -1.13
N VAL A 218 33.76 -18.74 -2.36
CA VAL A 218 34.58 -19.81 -2.94
C VAL A 218 35.63 -19.18 -3.82
N ASN A 219 36.90 -19.21 -3.34
CA ASN A 219 38.01 -18.67 -4.09
C ASN A 219 38.71 -19.79 -4.85
N PHE A 220 38.75 -19.72 -6.15
CA PHE A 220 39.55 -20.59 -7.02
C PHE A 220 40.90 -19.92 -7.25
N ASN A 221 41.94 -20.47 -6.63
CA ASN A 221 43.31 -19.90 -6.65
C ASN A 221 44.23 -20.59 -7.70
N ASN A 222 43.70 -21.41 -8.61
CA ASN A 222 44.45 -22.20 -9.58
C ASN A 222 44.67 -21.48 -10.94
N GLY A 223 44.73 -20.19 -10.94
CA GLY A 223 44.80 -19.38 -12.16
C GLY A 223 43.41 -18.87 -12.60
N VAL A 224 43.41 -17.91 -13.51
CA VAL A 224 42.17 -17.32 -14.03
C VAL A 224 41.73 -18.11 -15.26
N PRO A 225 40.61 -18.88 -15.18
CA PRO A 225 40.06 -19.57 -16.35
C PRO A 225 39.56 -18.59 -17.41
N THR A 226 39.36 -19.08 -18.63
CA THR A 226 38.71 -18.29 -19.68
C THR A 226 37.26 -17.94 -19.27
N ASP A 227 36.69 -16.89 -19.82
CA ASP A 227 35.34 -16.40 -19.48
C ASP A 227 34.28 -17.51 -19.63
N GLU A 228 34.41 -18.37 -20.64
CA GLU A 228 33.52 -19.51 -20.82
C GLU A 228 33.65 -20.55 -19.70
N GLN A 229 34.88 -20.84 -19.26
CA GLN A 229 35.16 -21.77 -18.16
C GLN A 229 34.70 -21.20 -16.83
N GLN A 230 34.87 -19.87 -16.60
CA GLN A 230 34.36 -19.19 -15.42
C GLN A 230 32.83 -19.32 -15.32
N SER A 231 32.15 -19.09 -16.45
CA SER A 231 30.70 -19.22 -16.52
C SER A 231 30.22 -20.65 -16.20
N ILE A 232 30.90 -21.67 -16.71
CA ILE A 232 30.58 -23.08 -16.46
C ILE A 232 30.80 -23.42 -14.98
N ILE A 233 31.93 -23.00 -14.40
CA ILE A 233 32.26 -23.27 -12.98
C ILE A 233 31.24 -22.55 -12.07
N THR A 234 31.00 -21.27 -12.33
CA THR A 234 30.02 -20.46 -11.57
C THR A 234 28.63 -21.08 -11.61
N ASN A 235 28.15 -21.48 -12.78
CA ASN A 235 26.85 -22.13 -12.91
C ASN A 235 26.79 -23.49 -12.19
N LYS A 236 27.86 -24.29 -12.21
CA LYS A 236 27.94 -25.56 -11.47
C LYS A 236 27.97 -25.36 -9.96
N VAL A 237 28.70 -24.36 -9.47
CA VAL A 237 28.75 -24.00 -8.04
C VAL A 237 27.37 -23.49 -7.60
N LEU A 238 26.80 -22.56 -8.33
CA LEU A 238 25.48 -22.02 -8.05
C LEU A 238 24.42 -23.15 -8.07
N SER A 239 24.38 -23.99 -9.09
CA SER A 239 23.38 -25.08 -9.19
C SER A 239 23.46 -26.11 -8.06
N LYS A 240 24.63 -26.31 -7.46
CA LYS A 240 24.81 -27.25 -6.35
C LYS A 240 24.59 -26.64 -4.97
N LEU A 241 24.88 -25.34 -4.82
CA LEU A 241 24.84 -24.64 -3.54
C LEU A 241 23.63 -23.73 -3.39
N THR A 242 23.03 -23.29 -4.48
CA THR A 242 21.84 -22.44 -4.51
C THR A 242 20.59 -23.22 -4.99
N GLY A 243 20.13 -24.20 -4.21
CA GLY A 243 18.79 -24.77 -4.39
C GLY A 243 17.71 -23.77 -3.94
N SER A 244 16.41 -24.18 -3.97
CA SER A 244 15.30 -23.33 -3.49
C SER A 244 15.43 -22.86 -2.01
N LYS A 245 16.44 -23.34 -1.31
CA LYS A 245 16.90 -22.94 0.04
C LYS A 245 18.40 -22.62 0.02
N GLY A 246 18.92 -22.07 -1.07
CA GLY A 246 20.35 -21.98 -1.34
C GLY A 246 21.06 -20.87 -0.57
N GLN A 247 22.25 -21.18 -0.14
CA GLN A 247 23.20 -20.26 0.48
C GLN A 247 23.66 -19.20 -0.54
N LYS A 248 23.87 -17.97 -0.09
CA LYS A 248 24.54 -16.94 -0.90
C LYS A 248 25.99 -17.39 -1.13
N VAL A 249 26.40 -17.53 -2.38
CA VAL A 249 27.76 -17.94 -2.74
C VAL A 249 28.36 -16.91 -3.66
N ILE A 250 29.51 -16.40 -3.29
CA ILE A 250 30.37 -15.56 -4.15
C ILE A 250 31.46 -16.46 -4.70
N VAL A 251 31.64 -16.48 -6.01
CA VAL A 251 32.71 -17.19 -6.68
C VAL A 251 33.75 -16.18 -7.12
N ALA A 252 34.99 -16.35 -6.65
CA ALA A 252 36.14 -15.54 -7.04
C ALA A 252 37.19 -16.41 -7.73
N PHE A 253 37.83 -15.87 -8.74
CA PHE A 253 38.94 -16.51 -9.46
C PHE A 253 40.17 -15.63 -9.29
N ASN A 254 41.22 -16.20 -8.72
CA ASN A 254 42.46 -15.48 -8.43
C ASN A 254 43.66 -16.20 -9.07
N ASP A 255 44.61 -15.42 -9.53
CA ASP A 255 45.89 -15.93 -10.03
C ASP A 255 46.94 -15.84 -8.89
N ASN A 256 46.73 -16.69 -7.88
CA ASN A 256 47.67 -16.77 -6.74
C ASN A 256 48.45 -18.07 -6.81
N MET A 257 49.69 -18.03 -6.33
CA MET A 257 50.59 -19.22 -6.33
C MET A 257 50.12 -20.35 -5.39
N ASP A 258 49.11 -20.12 -4.55
CA ASP A 258 48.48 -21.15 -3.75
C ASP A 258 47.44 -21.92 -4.55
N THR A 259 47.76 -23.18 -4.82
CA THR A 259 46.98 -24.07 -5.65
C THR A 259 45.71 -24.61 -4.98
N LYS A 260 45.34 -24.14 -3.80
CA LYS A 260 44.17 -24.65 -3.07
C LYS A 260 42.97 -23.72 -3.26
N THR A 261 41.83 -24.30 -3.64
CA THR A 261 40.53 -23.64 -3.53
C THR A 261 40.19 -23.44 -2.06
N THR A 262 39.89 -22.22 -1.65
CA THR A 262 39.44 -21.91 -0.29
C THR A 262 37.96 -21.61 -0.30
N VAL A 263 37.31 -21.95 0.80
CA VAL A 263 35.91 -21.58 1.06
C VAL A 263 35.91 -20.83 2.37
N ASP A 264 35.66 -19.55 2.28
CA ASP A 264 35.62 -18.65 3.41
C ASP A 264 34.17 -18.29 3.72
N ASP A 265 33.77 -18.38 4.98
CA ASP A 265 32.50 -17.90 5.45
C ASP A 265 32.60 -16.40 5.76
N LEU A 266 31.83 -15.57 5.04
CA LEU A 266 31.63 -14.19 5.48
C LEU A 266 30.71 -14.23 6.69
N PRO A 267 31.16 -13.68 7.85
CA PRO A 267 30.30 -13.64 9.02
C PRO A 267 28.99 -12.90 8.64
N LEU A 268 27.88 -13.44 9.13
CA LEU A 268 26.65 -12.66 9.16
C LEU A 268 26.97 -11.35 9.88
N ASN A 269 26.59 -10.23 9.29
CA ASN A 269 26.49 -9.02 10.10
C ASN A 269 25.56 -9.38 11.24
N ASP A 270 26.07 -9.35 12.47
CA ASP A 270 25.25 -9.55 13.65
C ASP A 270 24.02 -8.67 13.47
N ALA A 271 22.86 -9.31 13.41
CA ALA A 271 21.60 -8.56 13.34
C ALA A 271 21.65 -7.60 14.54
N PRO A 272 21.53 -6.30 14.33
CA PRO A 272 21.68 -5.37 15.42
C PRO A 272 20.79 -5.82 16.57
N GLU A 273 21.33 -5.92 17.80
CA GLU A 273 20.59 -6.30 19.01
C GLU A 273 19.33 -5.44 19.25
N HIS A 274 19.13 -4.41 18.44
CA HIS A 274 18.01 -3.47 18.44
C HIS A 274 16.72 -4.01 17.84
N TYR A 275 16.69 -5.23 17.28
CA TYR A 275 15.48 -5.85 16.71
C TYR A 275 14.84 -6.91 17.62
N THR A 276 15.24 -6.99 18.87
CA THR A 276 14.50 -7.77 19.87
C THR A 276 13.28 -6.96 20.31
N TYR A 277 12.12 -7.39 19.85
CA TYR A 277 10.80 -6.94 20.32
C TYR A 277 10.42 -7.68 21.58
#